data_46d83aea45152608aaf8c5f17b4ce4cb
#
_entry.id   46d83aea45152608aaf8c5f17b4ce4cb
#
_cell.length_a   1.000
_cell.length_b   1.000
_cell.length_c   1.000
_cell.angle_alpha   90.00
_cell.angle_beta   90.00
_cell.angle_gamma   90.00
#
_symmetry.space_group_name_H-M   'P 1'
#
loop_
_entity.id
_entity.type
_entity.pdbx_description
1 polymer ?
#
loop_
_entity_poly.entity_id
_entity_poly.type
_entity_poly.pdbx_seq_one_letter_code
_entity_poly.pdbx_strand_id
1 'polypeptide(L)'
;MPKIDIDSLTPDAATGYPQPFRRDVDGRSRLRLGRASGLTQFGVNVTTLTPGAASSMRHWHAAEDEFVYMLSGEVVLCEDDGETVLRRGDAAGFKAGAGNGHRLVNRSDSDAVYLEVGTRAVADRVEYPDVDLRAERDESGTRYLHKSGDPYPAEN
;
A
#
# COMPACT_ATOMS: atom_id res chain seq x y z
N MET A 1 -7.24 14.55 23.57
CA MET A 1 -5.80 14.26 23.68
C MET A 1 -5.32 13.63 22.37
N PRO A 2 -4.31 14.15 21.75
CA PRO A 2 -3.86 13.64 20.47
C PRO A 2 -3.03 12.35 20.50
N LYS A 3 -2.71 11.80 21.71
CA LYS A 3 -2.01 10.51 21.79
C LYS A 3 -2.95 9.39 21.30
N ILE A 4 -2.47 8.62 20.32
CA ILE A 4 -3.17 7.43 19.84
C ILE A 4 -2.83 6.28 20.80
N ASP A 5 -3.83 5.59 21.29
CA ASP A 5 -3.67 4.32 22.00
C ASP A 5 -3.55 3.21 20.95
N ILE A 6 -2.31 2.89 20.58
CA ILE A 6 -2.01 1.91 19.53
C ILE A 6 -2.47 0.51 19.95
N ASP A 7 -2.36 0.17 21.22
CA ASP A 7 -2.72 -1.15 21.75
C ASP A 7 -4.22 -1.43 21.67
N SER A 8 -5.04 -0.38 21.58
CA SER A 8 -6.50 -0.49 21.38
C SER A 8 -6.91 -0.71 19.92
N LEU A 9 -5.98 -0.55 18.96
CA LEU A 9 -6.31 -0.68 17.55
C LEU A 9 -6.27 -2.14 17.10
N THR A 10 -7.26 -2.52 16.30
CA THR A 10 -7.31 -3.85 15.68
C THR A 10 -6.62 -3.80 14.31
N PRO A 11 -5.69 -4.72 14.02
CA PRO A 11 -5.11 -4.83 12.69
C PRO A 11 -6.17 -5.11 11.62
N ASP A 12 -6.10 -4.36 10.52
CA ASP A 12 -7.02 -4.47 9.38
C ASP A 12 -6.30 -5.14 8.22
N ALA A 13 -6.74 -6.34 7.83
CA ALA A 13 -6.23 -7.11 6.70
C ALA A 13 -7.09 -6.92 5.43
N ALA A 14 -8.14 -6.10 5.48
CA ALA A 14 -9.03 -5.90 4.34
C ALA A 14 -8.29 -5.32 3.12
N THR A 15 -8.73 -5.74 1.95
CA THR A 15 -8.27 -5.22 0.67
C THR A 15 -9.45 -4.87 -0.22
N GLY A 16 -9.31 -3.78 -0.98
CA GLY A 16 -10.26 -3.39 -2.01
C GLY A 16 -9.99 -4.03 -3.38
N TYR A 17 -8.92 -4.80 -3.52
CA TYR A 17 -8.60 -5.43 -4.81
C TYR A 17 -9.73 -6.35 -5.27
N PRO A 18 -10.10 -6.31 -6.58
CA PRO A 18 -11.05 -7.26 -7.15
C PRO A 18 -10.43 -8.65 -7.27
N GLN A 19 -11.25 -9.67 -7.46
CA GLN A 19 -10.76 -10.97 -7.92
C GLN A 19 -10.15 -10.82 -9.34
N PRO A 20 -9.01 -11.49 -9.66
CA PRO A 20 -8.33 -12.53 -8.85
C PRO A 20 -7.23 -12.01 -7.90
N PHE A 21 -7.05 -10.68 -7.75
CA PHE A 21 -5.88 -10.06 -7.11
C PHE A 21 -5.92 -9.99 -5.59
N ARG A 22 -6.98 -10.41 -4.93
CA ARG A 22 -7.10 -10.33 -3.46
C ARG A 22 -6.01 -11.08 -2.72
N ARG A 23 -5.66 -12.26 -3.21
CA ARG A 23 -4.67 -13.13 -2.58
C ARG A 23 -3.25 -12.61 -2.67
N ASP A 24 -2.97 -11.68 -3.59
CA ASP A 24 -1.64 -11.09 -3.76
C ASP A 24 -1.17 -10.28 -2.54
N VAL A 25 -2.08 -9.99 -1.62
CA VAL A 25 -1.82 -9.26 -0.38
C VAL A 25 -2.18 -10.04 0.88
N ASP A 26 -2.34 -11.36 0.78
CA ASP A 26 -2.50 -12.22 1.94
C ASP A 26 -1.29 -12.09 2.87
N GLY A 27 -1.51 -12.08 4.18
CA GLY A 27 -0.46 -11.90 5.18
C GLY A 27 -0.07 -10.43 5.45
N ARG A 28 -0.74 -9.46 4.82
CA ARG A 28 -0.60 -8.05 5.13
C ARG A 28 -1.69 -7.60 6.10
N SER A 29 -1.29 -6.84 7.14
CA SER A 29 -2.24 -6.16 8.03
C SER A 29 -1.77 -4.74 8.36
N ARG A 30 -2.70 -3.84 8.72
CA ARG A 30 -2.43 -2.42 8.97
C ARG A 30 -3.11 -1.95 10.25
N LEU A 31 -2.36 -1.25 11.10
CA LEU A 31 -2.92 -0.36 12.12
C LEU A 31 -3.10 1.03 11.51
N ARG A 32 -4.34 1.47 11.34
CA ARG A 32 -4.68 2.71 10.62
C ARG A 32 -4.61 3.93 11.54
N LEU A 33 -3.39 4.40 11.84
CA LEU A 33 -3.15 5.49 12.81
C LEU A 33 -3.78 6.81 12.37
N GLY A 34 -3.64 7.14 11.09
CA GLY A 34 -4.23 8.36 10.52
C GLY A 34 -5.76 8.39 10.68
N ARG A 35 -6.42 7.26 10.41
CA ARG A 35 -7.87 7.12 10.57
C ARG A 35 -8.28 7.24 12.04
N ALA A 36 -7.54 6.60 12.95
CA ALA A 36 -7.81 6.66 14.38
C ALA A 36 -7.68 8.09 14.96
N SER A 37 -6.88 8.94 14.29
CA SER A 37 -6.68 10.34 14.68
C SER A 37 -7.55 11.33 13.91
N GLY A 38 -8.38 10.88 12.96
CA GLY A 38 -9.18 11.76 12.10
C GLY A 38 -8.38 12.57 11.09
N LEU A 39 -7.16 12.14 10.73
CA LEU A 39 -6.35 12.82 9.72
C LEU A 39 -6.94 12.60 8.32
N THR A 40 -7.00 13.67 7.53
CA THR A 40 -7.63 13.65 6.19
C THR A 40 -6.67 13.99 5.05
N GLN A 41 -5.60 14.75 5.30
CA GLN A 41 -4.68 15.21 4.26
C GLN A 41 -3.65 14.15 3.85
N PHE A 42 -3.38 13.20 4.72
CA PHE A 42 -2.49 12.08 4.46
C PHE A 42 -2.91 10.84 5.27
N GLY A 43 -2.56 9.66 4.77
CA GLY A 43 -2.71 8.40 5.48
C GLY A 43 -1.44 8.09 6.25
N VAL A 44 -1.60 7.52 7.47
CA VAL A 44 -0.48 6.96 8.26
C VAL A 44 -0.92 5.61 8.79
N ASN A 45 -0.14 4.58 8.49
CA ASN A 45 -0.39 3.23 9.01
C ASN A 45 0.92 2.60 9.49
N VAL A 46 0.82 1.73 10.47
CA VAL A 46 1.84 0.72 10.74
C VAL A 46 1.40 -0.56 10.05
N THR A 47 2.21 -1.03 9.12
CA THR A 47 1.92 -2.20 8.29
C THR A 47 2.83 -3.35 8.68
N THR A 48 2.25 -4.53 8.84
CA THR A 48 2.95 -5.79 9.09
C THR A 48 2.79 -6.69 7.87
N LEU A 49 3.90 -7.25 7.40
CA LEU A 49 3.94 -8.31 6.42
C LEU A 49 4.48 -9.58 7.07
N THR A 50 3.69 -10.65 7.09
CA THR A 50 4.18 -11.96 7.49
C THR A 50 5.14 -12.55 6.44
N PRO A 51 5.91 -13.61 6.74
CA PRO A 51 6.77 -14.26 5.76
C PRO A 51 6.04 -14.60 4.45
N GLY A 52 6.59 -14.19 3.32
CA GLY A 52 6.02 -14.37 1.98
C GLY A 52 5.01 -13.31 1.55
N ALA A 53 4.53 -12.45 2.45
CA ALA A 53 3.52 -11.45 2.13
C ALA A 53 4.08 -10.26 1.34
N ALA A 54 3.22 -9.63 0.54
CA ALA A 54 3.51 -8.40 -0.19
C ALA A 54 2.63 -7.23 0.27
N SER A 55 3.16 -6.01 0.16
CA SER A 55 2.43 -4.77 0.48
C SER A 55 1.27 -4.52 -0.46
N SER A 56 1.45 -4.87 -1.72
CA SER A 56 0.56 -4.61 -2.85
C SER A 56 1.05 -5.38 -4.07
N MET A 57 0.30 -5.35 -5.16
CA MET A 57 0.90 -5.53 -6.48
C MET A 57 1.79 -4.31 -6.78
N ARG A 58 2.80 -4.49 -7.64
CA ARG A 58 3.67 -3.37 -8.04
C ARG A 58 2.83 -2.30 -8.73
N HIS A 59 2.93 -1.05 -8.25
CA HIS A 59 2.08 0.05 -8.68
C HIS A 59 2.76 1.40 -8.49
N TRP A 60 2.21 2.42 -9.13
CA TRP A 60 2.56 3.81 -8.89
C TRP A 60 1.31 4.70 -8.93
N HIS A 61 1.35 5.80 -8.20
CA HIS A 61 0.27 6.78 -8.09
C HIS A 61 0.52 7.99 -8.98
N ALA A 62 -0.52 8.46 -9.67
CA ALA A 62 -0.42 9.65 -10.51
C ALA A 62 -0.39 10.96 -9.69
N ALA A 63 -1.06 11.00 -8.54
CA ALA A 63 -1.26 12.22 -7.76
C ALA A 63 -0.90 12.10 -6.27
N GLU A 64 -0.54 10.92 -5.76
CA GLU A 64 -0.19 10.72 -4.35
C GLU A 64 1.28 10.35 -4.18
N ASP A 65 1.96 11.07 -3.28
CA ASP A 65 3.27 10.66 -2.80
C ASP A 65 3.12 9.59 -1.73
N GLU A 66 4.05 8.64 -1.70
CA GLU A 66 4.13 7.63 -0.66
C GLU A 66 5.53 7.60 -0.03
N PHE A 67 5.57 7.18 1.22
CA PHE A 67 6.80 7.06 2.00
C PHE A 67 6.69 5.86 2.94
N VAL A 68 7.79 5.13 3.09
CA VAL A 68 7.90 4.03 4.05
C VAL A 68 9.16 4.17 4.90
N TYR A 69 9.06 3.74 6.16
CA TYR A 69 10.19 3.66 7.10
C TYR A 69 10.14 2.33 7.85
N MET A 70 11.22 1.56 7.78
CA MET A 70 11.30 0.24 8.41
C MET A 70 11.46 0.33 9.91
N LEU A 71 10.51 -0.26 10.64
CA LEU A 71 10.52 -0.32 12.12
C LEU A 71 11.19 -1.60 12.63
N SER A 72 10.94 -2.75 11.98
CA SER A 72 11.57 -4.04 12.31
C SER A 72 11.52 -5.00 11.14
N GLY A 73 12.36 -6.03 11.18
CA GLY A 73 12.48 -7.01 10.09
C GLY A 73 13.14 -6.43 8.86
N GLU A 74 12.94 -7.10 7.72
CA GLU A 74 13.41 -6.66 6.41
C GLU A 74 12.39 -6.96 5.32
N VAL A 75 12.41 -6.16 4.27
CA VAL A 75 11.61 -6.37 3.05
C VAL A 75 12.49 -6.16 1.82
N VAL A 76 12.08 -6.73 0.71
CA VAL A 76 12.63 -6.43 -0.61
C VAL A 76 11.72 -5.39 -1.26
N LEU A 77 12.25 -4.22 -1.54
CA LEU A 77 11.63 -3.22 -2.41
C LEU A 77 11.86 -3.66 -3.86
N CYS A 78 10.80 -3.91 -4.60
CA CYS A 78 10.83 -4.27 -6.02
C CYS A 78 10.36 -3.06 -6.84
N GLU A 79 11.19 -2.59 -7.75
CA GLU A 79 10.97 -1.47 -8.66
C GLU A 79 11.27 -1.85 -10.11
N ASP A 80 11.09 -0.93 -11.06
CA ASP A 80 11.41 -1.15 -12.48
C ASP A 80 12.90 -1.43 -12.69
N ASP A 81 13.76 -0.76 -11.92
CA ASP A 81 15.22 -0.85 -12.03
C ASP A 81 15.85 -2.01 -11.25
N GLY A 82 15.02 -2.79 -10.53
CA GLY A 82 15.49 -3.95 -9.78
C GLY A 82 14.98 -4.03 -8.34
N GLU A 83 15.77 -4.67 -7.50
CA GLU A 83 15.37 -4.98 -6.14
C GLU A 83 16.39 -4.46 -5.12
N THR A 84 15.89 -3.90 -4.03
CA THR A 84 16.70 -3.37 -2.91
C THR A 84 16.17 -3.91 -1.60
N VAL A 85 17.05 -4.43 -0.74
CA VAL A 85 16.65 -4.85 0.62
C VAL A 85 16.59 -3.64 1.53
N LEU A 86 15.45 -3.43 2.16
CA LEU A 86 15.25 -2.43 3.23
C LEU A 86 15.19 -3.13 4.58
N ARG A 87 16.00 -2.64 5.53
CA ARG A 87 16.09 -3.13 6.91
C ARG A 87 15.65 -2.07 7.90
N ARG A 88 15.52 -2.45 9.16
CA ARG A 88 15.21 -1.50 10.23
C ARG A 88 16.07 -0.23 10.14
N GLY A 89 15.41 0.92 10.09
CA GLY A 89 16.03 2.24 9.96
C GLY A 89 16.16 2.75 8.52
N ASP A 90 15.94 1.88 7.52
CA ASP A 90 15.90 2.31 6.13
C ASP A 90 14.56 2.94 5.78
N ALA A 91 14.56 3.79 4.76
CA ALA A 91 13.38 4.46 4.25
C ALA A 91 13.37 4.47 2.72
N ALA A 92 12.18 4.56 2.13
CA ALA A 92 11.98 4.81 0.71
C ALA A 92 10.83 5.78 0.49
N GLY A 93 10.93 6.59 -0.57
CA GLY A 93 9.90 7.54 -0.97
C GLY A 93 9.54 7.38 -2.44
N PHE A 94 8.24 7.44 -2.74
CA PHE A 94 7.68 7.22 -4.06
C PHE A 94 6.92 8.48 -4.46
N LYS A 95 7.49 9.22 -5.42
CA LYS A 95 6.92 10.48 -5.88
C LYS A 95 5.73 10.24 -6.82
N ALA A 96 4.68 10.99 -6.63
CA ALA A 96 3.53 11.04 -7.54
C ALA A 96 3.97 11.27 -9.00
N GLY A 97 3.38 10.50 -9.91
CA GLY A 97 3.62 10.63 -11.34
C GLY A 97 5.00 10.18 -11.83
N ALA A 98 5.81 9.52 -11.00
CA ALA A 98 7.15 9.07 -11.40
C ALA A 98 7.12 7.94 -12.44
N GLY A 99 6.03 7.19 -12.53
CA GLY A 99 5.87 6.08 -13.49
C GLY A 99 6.64 4.82 -13.11
N ASN A 100 7.43 4.84 -12.04
CA ASN A 100 8.17 3.68 -11.53
C ASN A 100 7.28 2.92 -10.54
N GLY A 101 6.86 1.72 -10.92
CA GLY A 101 6.04 0.86 -10.07
C GLY A 101 6.86 0.27 -8.93
N HIS A 102 6.30 0.25 -7.73
CA HIS A 102 6.95 -0.29 -6.54
C HIS A 102 6.04 -1.24 -5.75
N ARG A 103 6.65 -2.14 -4.99
CA ARG A 103 6.03 -2.95 -3.94
C ARG A 103 7.08 -3.42 -2.94
N LEU A 104 6.65 -3.74 -1.73
CA LEU A 104 7.48 -4.38 -0.70
C LEU A 104 7.08 -5.85 -0.59
N VAL A 105 8.06 -6.74 -0.49
CA VAL A 105 7.84 -8.19 -0.30
C VAL A 105 8.67 -8.66 0.88
N ASN A 106 8.05 -9.31 1.84
CA ASN A 106 8.76 -9.96 2.93
C ASN A 106 9.25 -11.34 2.49
N ARG A 107 10.52 -11.47 2.15
CA ARG A 107 11.14 -12.75 1.79
C ARG A 107 11.92 -13.38 2.95
N SER A 108 11.85 -12.79 4.15
CA SER A 108 12.47 -13.33 5.36
C SER A 108 11.57 -14.38 6.04
N ASP A 109 12.05 -14.97 7.12
CA ASP A 109 11.35 -15.97 7.92
C ASP A 109 10.62 -15.38 9.15
N SER A 110 10.62 -14.06 9.28
CA SER A 110 10.01 -13.32 10.38
C SER A 110 9.18 -12.15 9.87
N ASP A 111 8.29 -11.63 10.73
CA ASP A 111 7.46 -10.50 10.38
C ASP A 111 8.29 -9.24 10.10
N ALA A 112 7.93 -8.51 9.07
CA ALA A 112 8.45 -7.20 8.76
C ALA A 112 7.41 -6.13 9.09
N VAL A 113 7.83 -5.06 9.77
CA VAL A 113 6.95 -3.97 10.20
C VAL A 113 7.51 -2.64 9.73
N TYR A 114 6.67 -1.83 9.11
CA TYR A 114 7.05 -0.50 8.63
C TYR A 114 5.93 0.51 8.82
N LEU A 115 6.33 1.77 8.95
CA LEU A 115 5.44 2.92 8.85
C LEU A 115 5.22 3.23 7.36
N GLU A 116 3.98 3.38 6.93
CA GLU A 116 3.63 3.92 5.62
C GLU A 116 2.89 5.23 5.77
N VAL A 117 3.28 6.21 4.96
CA VAL A 117 2.64 7.52 4.87
C VAL A 117 2.35 7.81 3.41
N GLY A 118 1.14 8.24 3.12
CA GLY A 118 0.76 8.63 1.76
C GLY A 118 -0.15 9.85 1.76
N THR A 119 0.05 10.77 0.84
CA THR A 119 -0.84 11.92 0.67
C THR A 119 -2.25 11.47 0.27
N ARG A 120 -3.22 12.38 0.38
CA ARG A 120 -4.63 12.14 0.01
C ARG A 120 -5.05 13.18 -1.02
N ALA A 121 -4.88 12.87 -2.29
CA ALA A 121 -5.41 13.66 -3.38
C ALA A 121 -6.93 13.47 -3.49
N VAL A 122 -7.66 14.49 -3.95
CA VAL A 122 -9.10 14.40 -4.22
C VAL A 122 -9.39 13.35 -5.31
N ALA A 123 -8.54 13.34 -6.34
CA ALA A 123 -8.58 12.33 -7.38
C ALA A 123 -7.18 11.74 -7.59
N ASP A 124 -7.12 10.44 -7.83
CA ASP A 124 -5.88 9.73 -8.10
C ASP A 124 -6.11 8.58 -9.08
N ARG A 125 -5.08 8.26 -9.83
CA ARG A 125 -5.03 7.09 -10.69
C ARG A 125 -3.83 6.25 -10.32
N VAL A 126 -4.07 4.97 -10.10
CA VAL A 126 -3.04 3.99 -9.75
C VAL A 126 -2.86 3.04 -10.91
N GLU A 127 -1.65 2.94 -11.40
CA GLU A 127 -1.28 2.03 -12.48
C GLU A 127 -0.54 0.81 -11.94
N TYR A 128 -0.89 -0.37 -12.44
CA TYR A 128 -0.30 -1.66 -12.08
C TYR A 128 0.41 -2.23 -13.34
N PRO A 129 1.72 -1.97 -13.53
CA PRO A 129 2.39 -2.29 -14.78
C PRO A 129 2.37 -3.78 -15.14
N ASP A 130 2.41 -4.67 -14.16
CA ASP A 130 2.58 -6.12 -14.37
C ASP A 130 1.28 -6.88 -14.64
N VAL A 131 0.13 -6.26 -14.39
CA VAL A 131 -1.19 -6.91 -14.48
C VAL A 131 -2.19 -6.03 -15.23
N ASP A 132 -3.29 -6.62 -15.69
CA ASP A 132 -4.37 -5.90 -16.34
C ASP A 132 -5.28 -5.23 -15.31
N LEU A 133 -4.72 -4.27 -14.58
CA LEU A 133 -5.41 -3.54 -13.54
C LEU A 133 -5.02 -2.07 -13.55
N ARG A 134 -6.00 -1.22 -13.31
CA ARG A 134 -5.88 0.20 -12.98
C ARG A 134 -6.90 0.54 -11.90
N ALA A 135 -6.55 1.39 -10.97
CA ALA A 135 -7.53 1.95 -10.05
C ALA A 135 -7.69 3.45 -10.31
N GLU A 136 -8.91 3.93 -10.23
CA GLU A 136 -9.27 5.34 -10.28
C GLU A 136 -10.04 5.69 -9.02
N ARG A 137 -9.65 6.76 -8.34
CA ARG A 137 -10.32 7.28 -7.18
C ARG A 137 -10.72 8.73 -7.40
N ASP A 138 -11.94 9.04 -7.02
CA ASP A 138 -12.51 10.39 -6.97
C ASP A 138 -13.43 10.51 -5.73
N GLU A 139 -14.22 11.56 -5.66
CA GLU A 139 -15.17 11.80 -4.55
C GLU A 139 -16.22 10.69 -4.40
N SER A 140 -16.50 9.93 -5.44
CA SER A 140 -17.46 8.81 -5.43
C SER A 140 -16.87 7.50 -4.88
N GLY A 141 -15.54 7.44 -4.74
CA GLY A 141 -14.81 6.26 -4.24
C GLY A 141 -13.77 5.73 -5.21
N THR A 142 -13.33 4.49 -4.96
CA THR A 142 -12.34 3.80 -5.80
C THR A 142 -13.01 2.81 -6.73
N ARG A 143 -12.65 2.87 -8.00
CA ARG A 143 -13.07 1.92 -9.05
C ARG A 143 -11.86 1.17 -9.56
N TYR A 144 -12.01 -0.12 -9.78
CA TYR A 144 -10.98 -0.96 -10.39
C TYR A 144 -11.38 -1.29 -11.82
N LEU A 145 -10.47 -1.06 -12.76
CA LEU A 145 -10.69 -1.15 -14.19
C LEU A 145 -9.62 -2.05 -14.83
N HIS A 146 -9.98 -2.71 -15.92
CA HIS A 146 -9.03 -3.24 -16.88
C HIS A 146 -8.24 -2.09 -17.53
N LYS A 147 -7.09 -2.36 -18.11
CA LYS A 147 -6.35 -1.36 -18.90
C LYS A 147 -7.13 -0.86 -20.12
N SER A 148 -8.10 -1.65 -20.61
CA SER A 148 -9.07 -1.22 -21.63
C SER A 148 -10.03 -0.11 -21.16
N GLY A 149 -10.24 0.02 -19.84
CA GLY A 149 -11.21 0.91 -19.23
C GLY A 149 -12.49 0.23 -18.76
N ASP A 150 -12.68 -1.06 -19.08
CA ASP A 150 -13.83 -1.83 -18.61
C ASP A 150 -13.74 -2.07 -17.10
N PRO A 151 -14.84 -1.98 -16.35
CA PRO A 151 -14.80 -2.17 -14.90
C PRO A 151 -14.65 -3.66 -14.52
N TYR A 152 -13.87 -3.92 -13.47
CA TYR A 152 -13.98 -5.19 -12.76
C TYR A 152 -15.34 -5.28 -12.07
N PRO A 153 -15.94 -6.49 -12.00
CA PRO A 153 -17.20 -6.66 -11.30
C PRO A 153 -17.11 -6.16 -9.86
N ALA A 154 -18.10 -5.35 -9.45
CA ALA A 154 -18.27 -5.01 -8.05
C ALA A 154 -18.64 -6.29 -7.29
N GLU A 155 -17.94 -6.57 -6.20
CA GLU A 155 -18.33 -7.68 -5.34
C GLU A 155 -19.49 -7.25 -4.45
N ASN A 156 -20.53 -8.08 -4.42
CA ASN A 156 -21.68 -7.98 -3.52
C ASN A 156 -21.30 -8.40 -2.10
#